data_324e6b81ed2351a92f007d46a8fbf722
#
_entry.id   324e6b81ed2351a92f007d46a8fbf722
#
_cell.length_a   1.000
_cell.length_b   1.000
_cell.length_c   1.000
_cell.angle_alpha   90.00
_cell.angle_beta   90.00
_cell.angle_gamma   90.00
#
_symmetry.space_group_name_H-M   'P 1'
#
loop_
_entity.id
_entity.type
_entity.pdbx_description
1 polymer ?
#
loop_
_entity_poly.entity_id
_entity_poly.type
_entity_poly.pdbx_seq_one_letter_code
_entity_poly.pdbx_strand_id
1 'polypeptide(L)'
;MIKICFYCDSIFSVGGVQRILAVIAGAISAKHEVTILTLDKPEQEDLNMYELGQRNIRFRHISLPPIGKWEYLPCKTYSYLYKKRIIPQIPITSQWYGYSSFPHTQRKVLIGELNNENYDIIVGVHAFLSLQLASIRHRLKARRVVGWMHTSFNAFFNTPGFYLYEQKNQFRHEMTKLDGIIVLTNYDRELYERELNLFPIAIYNPLSLTPEGEGSPAYKRFLSVGRMSHLTKGFDILIEAFAIFARDNKEWTLEIVGEGPEKPALLKQIARHKLENRVTISPFTRQIQKHYASASVYIL
;
A
#
# COMPACT_ATOMS: atom_id res chain seq x y z
N MET A 1 -17.54 16.89 -16.37
CA MET A 1 -16.21 16.35 -16.07
C MET A 1 -15.89 16.74 -14.64
N ILE A 2 -15.40 15.83 -13.78
CA ILE A 2 -15.03 16.10 -12.38
C ILE A 2 -13.51 16.09 -12.23
N LYS A 3 -12.99 16.78 -11.21
CA LYS A 3 -11.58 16.87 -10.89
C LYS A 3 -11.25 15.98 -9.69
N ILE A 4 -10.41 14.99 -9.89
CA ILE A 4 -10.05 13.98 -8.87
C ILE A 4 -8.56 14.09 -8.55
N CYS A 5 -8.25 14.17 -7.26
CA CYS A 5 -6.88 14.15 -6.76
C CYS A 5 -6.64 12.85 -5.98
N PHE A 6 -5.63 12.09 -6.37
CA PHE A 6 -5.09 10.99 -5.57
C PHE A 6 -3.87 11.49 -4.81
N TYR A 7 -3.92 11.48 -3.49
CA TYR A 7 -2.81 11.81 -2.62
C TYR A 7 -2.10 10.52 -2.19
N CYS A 8 -0.86 10.34 -2.61
CA CYS A 8 -0.07 9.14 -2.35
C CYS A 8 1.35 9.47 -1.85
N ASP A 9 1.99 8.50 -1.20
CA ASP A 9 3.38 8.59 -0.76
C ASP A 9 4.36 8.45 -1.93
N SER A 10 4.07 7.54 -2.84
CA SER A 10 4.85 7.35 -4.07
C SER A 10 3.97 6.77 -5.17
N ILE A 11 4.24 7.15 -6.42
CA ILE A 11 3.69 6.54 -7.64
C ILE A 11 4.82 6.00 -8.53
N PHE A 12 6.02 6.55 -8.42
CA PHE A 12 7.17 6.21 -9.25
C PHE A 12 8.05 5.10 -8.64
N SER A 13 7.60 4.45 -7.56
CA SER A 13 8.27 3.29 -6.97
C SER A 13 7.60 1.97 -7.33
N VAL A 14 8.35 0.87 -7.19
CA VAL A 14 7.83 -0.48 -7.45
C VAL A 14 6.95 -0.95 -6.28
N GLY A 15 5.67 -1.24 -6.58
CA GLY A 15 4.75 -1.76 -5.57
C GLY A 15 3.36 -2.08 -6.12
N GLY A 16 2.62 -2.90 -5.37
CA GLY A 16 1.26 -3.27 -5.73
C GLY A 16 0.28 -2.09 -5.68
N VAL A 17 0.42 -1.22 -4.67
CA VAL A 17 -0.42 -0.03 -4.50
C VAL A 17 -0.22 0.93 -5.68
N GLN A 18 1.04 1.22 -6.04
CA GLN A 18 1.40 2.10 -7.14
C GLN A 18 0.85 1.59 -8.47
N ARG A 19 0.99 0.29 -8.73
CA ARG A 19 0.44 -0.35 -9.94
C ARG A 19 -1.06 -0.20 -10.02
N ILE A 20 -1.79 -0.50 -8.95
CA ILE A 20 -3.25 -0.38 -8.91
C ILE A 20 -3.69 1.07 -9.04
N LEU A 21 -3.02 2.00 -8.37
CA LEU A 21 -3.28 3.44 -8.51
C LEU A 21 -3.11 3.89 -9.96
N ALA A 22 -2.02 3.49 -10.63
CA ALA A 22 -1.78 3.82 -12.03
C ALA A 22 -2.89 3.29 -12.96
N VAL A 23 -3.32 2.04 -12.77
CA VAL A 23 -4.41 1.45 -13.56
C VAL A 23 -5.72 2.20 -13.38
N ILE A 24 -6.12 2.46 -12.13
CA ILE A 24 -7.39 3.12 -11.81
C ILE A 24 -7.35 4.59 -12.24
N ALA A 25 -6.29 5.33 -11.91
CA ALA A 25 -6.13 6.72 -12.30
C ALA A 25 -6.14 6.87 -13.83
N GLY A 26 -5.46 5.95 -14.55
CA GLY A 26 -5.47 5.91 -16.01
C GLY A 26 -6.85 5.65 -16.61
N ALA A 27 -7.60 4.71 -16.05
CA ALA A 27 -8.96 4.42 -16.52
C ALA A 27 -9.92 5.60 -16.28
N ILE A 28 -9.79 6.26 -15.13
CA ILE A 28 -10.60 7.44 -14.77
C ILE A 28 -10.23 8.65 -15.64
N SER A 29 -8.95 8.83 -15.97
CA SER A 29 -8.45 9.96 -16.77
C SER A 29 -8.99 10.00 -18.20
N ALA A 30 -9.56 8.91 -18.68
CA ALA A 30 -10.27 8.87 -19.96
C ALA A 30 -11.55 9.74 -19.99
N LYS A 31 -12.15 10.01 -18.81
CA LYS A 31 -13.44 10.73 -18.70
C LYS A 31 -13.39 11.91 -17.74
N HIS A 32 -12.36 12.02 -16.92
CA HIS A 32 -12.25 12.99 -15.83
C HIS A 32 -10.86 13.62 -15.77
N GLU A 33 -10.73 14.78 -15.13
CA GLU A 33 -9.43 15.36 -14.83
C GLU A 33 -8.82 14.65 -13.62
N VAL A 34 -7.67 14.03 -13.81
CA VAL A 34 -6.99 13.27 -12.75
C VAL A 34 -5.65 13.91 -12.42
N THR A 35 -5.45 14.19 -11.14
CA THR A 35 -4.16 14.62 -10.59
C THR A 35 -3.67 13.58 -9.59
N ILE A 36 -2.41 13.21 -9.68
CA ILE A 36 -1.71 12.47 -8.63
C ILE A 36 -0.79 13.43 -7.90
N LEU A 37 -1.10 13.71 -6.63
CA LEU A 37 -0.27 14.47 -5.71
C LEU A 37 0.59 13.49 -4.92
N THR A 38 1.89 13.47 -5.19
CA THR A 38 2.83 12.49 -4.61
C THR A 38 3.88 13.16 -3.72
N LEU A 39 4.38 12.40 -2.73
CA LEU A 39 5.54 12.77 -1.92
C LEU A 39 6.88 12.40 -2.60
N ASP A 40 6.84 11.74 -3.76
CA ASP A 40 8.05 11.54 -4.58
C ASP A 40 8.68 12.90 -4.91
N LYS A 41 10.00 12.94 -4.99
CA LYS A 41 10.71 14.12 -5.49
C LYS A 41 10.64 14.18 -7.00
N PRO A 42 10.69 15.39 -7.63
CA PRO A 42 10.66 15.51 -9.09
C PRO A 42 11.73 14.67 -9.81
N GLU A 43 12.90 14.51 -9.20
CA GLU A 43 14.00 13.71 -9.77
C GLU A 43 13.70 12.20 -9.80
N GLN A 44 12.68 11.74 -9.10
CA GLN A 44 12.24 10.34 -9.06
C GLN A 44 11.16 10.04 -10.10
N GLU A 45 10.71 11.04 -10.87
CA GLU A 45 9.67 10.87 -11.87
C GLU A 45 10.13 9.93 -13.00
N ASP A 46 9.45 8.78 -13.11
CA ASP A 46 9.65 7.80 -14.19
C ASP A 46 8.31 7.50 -14.86
N LEU A 47 8.04 8.22 -15.95
CA LEU A 47 6.80 8.07 -16.72
C LEU A 47 6.70 6.73 -17.47
N ASN A 48 7.78 5.96 -17.58
CA ASN A 48 7.75 4.60 -18.10
C ASN A 48 7.23 3.60 -17.06
N MET A 49 7.22 4.00 -15.77
CA MET A 49 6.65 3.16 -14.72
C MET A 49 5.14 3.01 -14.93
N TYR A 50 4.65 1.79 -14.98
CA TYR A 50 3.22 1.47 -15.16
C TYR A 50 2.57 2.18 -16.37
N GLU A 51 3.36 2.53 -17.39
CA GLU A 51 2.89 3.24 -18.60
C GLU A 51 2.24 4.62 -18.28
N LEU A 52 2.72 5.29 -17.24
CA LEU A 52 2.14 6.56 -16.77
C LEU A 52 2.17 7.66 -17.83
N GLY A 53 3.22 7.71 -18.66
CA GLY A 53 3.37 8.69 -19.73
C GLY A 53 2.35 8.54 -20.88
N GLN A 54 1.66 7.41 -20.98
CA GLN A 54 0.61 7.15 -21.97
C GLN A 54 -0.79 7.56 -21.46
N ARG A 55 -0.89 8.05 -20.23
CA ARG A 55 -2.17 8.33 -19.57
C ARG A 55 -2.35 9.84 -19.39
N ASN A 56 -3.58 10.31 -19.50
CA ASN A 56 -3.89 11.73 -19.30
C ASN A 56 -3.98 12.06 -17.79
N ILE A 57 -2.86 11.92 -17.09
CA ILE A 57 -2.73 12.17 -15.65
C ILE A 57 -1.77 13.33 -15.42
N ARG A 58 -2.17 14.28 -14.60
CA ARG A 58 -1.30 15.36 -14.14
C ARG A 58 -0.57 14.93 -12.87
N PHE A 59 0.75 15.04 -12.85
CA PHE A 59 1.54 14.77 -11.64
C PHE A 59 1.89 16.08 -10.94
N ARG A 60 1.82 16.07 -9.61
CA ARG A 60 2.26 17.15 -8.74
C ARG A 60 3.07 16.59 -7.59
N HIS A 61 4.18 17.22 -7.29
CA HIS A 61 5.07 16.82 -6.20
C HIS A 61 4.86 17.74 -5.00
N ILE A 62 4.69 17.17 -3.82
CA ILE A 62 4.59 17.91 -2.58
C ILE A 62 5.75 17.55 -1.66
N SER A 63 6.47 18.54 -1.18
CA SER A 63 7.49 18.36 -0.16
C SER A 63 6.94 18.83 1.19
N LEU A 64 6.74 17.88 2.11
CA LEU A 64 6.38 18.23 3.48
C LEU A 64 7.64 18.70 4.23
N PRO A 65 7.60 19.88 4.85
CA PRO A 65 8.77 20.42 5.53
C PRO A 65 9.17 19.57 6.74
N PRO A 66 10.45 19.58 7.12
CA PRO A 66 10.89 18.96 8.35
C PRO A 66 10.23 19.62 9.56
N ILE A 67 9.92 18.83 10.57
CA ILE A 67 9.28 19.30 11.78
C ILE A 67 10.34 19.95 12.68
N GLY A 68 10.13 21.19 13.07
CA GLY A 68 11.01 21.90 14.00
C GLY A 68 11.04 21.25 15.41
N LYS A 69 12.16 21.35 16.13
CA LYS A 69 12.33 20.73 17.46
C LYS A 69 11.21 21.11 18.44
N TRP A 70 10.78 22.36 18.42
CA TRP A 70 9.71 22.88 19.29
C TRP A 70 8.32 22.28 19.02
N GLU A 71 8.06 21.85 17.79
CA GLU A 71 6.83 21.17 17.43
C GLU A 71 6.99 19.64 17.59
N TYR A 72 8.16 19.11 17.23
CA TYR A 72 8.44 17.67 17.26
C TYR A 72 8.36 17.09 18.68
N LEU A 73 9.00 17.74 19.68
CA LEU A 73 9.08 17.18 21.01
C LEU A 73 7.72 17.03 21.70
N PRO A 74 6.84 18.06 21.74
CA PRO A 74 5.49 17.90 22.30
C PRO A 74 4.66 16.86 21.56
N CYS A 75 4.72 16.84 20.22
CA CYS A 75 3.99 15.86 19.42
C CYS A 75 4.44 14.43 19.70
N LYS A 76 5.75 14.20 19.81
CA LYS A 76 6.31 12.89 20.11
C LYS A 76 5.94 12.43 21.53
N THR A 77 6.04 13.32 22.50
CA THR A 77 5.66 13.04 23.88
C THR A 77 4.18 12.67 23.99
N TYR A 78 3.31 13.48 23.38
CA TYR A 78 1.87 13.19 23.38
C TYR A 78 1.57 11.84 22.70
N SER A 79 2.15 11.59 21.54
CA SER A 79 1.99 10.32 20.80
C SER A 79 2.44 9.12 21.62
N TYR A 80 3.55 9.25 22.36
CA TYR A 80 4.05 8.21 23.26
C TYR A 80 3.07 7.92 24.40
N LEU A 81 2.64 8.96 25.11
CA LEU A 81 1.70 8.84 26.26
C LEU A 81 0.35 8.24 25.81
N TYR A 82 -0.15 8.65 24.64
CA TYR A 82 -1.37 8.12 24.06
C TYR A 82 -1.25 6.62 23.70
N LYS A 83 -0.16 6.22 23.01
CA LYS A 83 0.10 4.81 22.66
C LYS A 83 0.26 3.93 23.89
N LYS A 84 0.88 4.45 24.96
CA LYS A 84 1.02 3.75 26.24
C LYS A 84 -0.27 3.74 27.09
N ARG A 85 -1.38 4.30 26.55
CA ARG A 85 -2.68 4.42 27.25
C ARG A 85 -2.62 5.19 28.57
N ILE A 86 -1.57 6.00 28.80
CA ILE A 86 -1.49 6.94 29.91
C ILE A 86 -2.52 8.05 29.69
N ILE A 87 -2.69 8.48 28.44
CA ILE A 87 -3.79 9.35 28.01
C ILE A 87 -4.95 8.44 27.55
N PRO A 88 -6.16 8.61 28.11
CA PRO A 88 -7.33 7.82 27.69
C PRO A 88 -7.62 7.97 26.19
N GLN A 89 -7.98 6.87 25.52
CA GLN A 89 -8.27 6.86 24.07
C GLN A 89 -9.74 7.20 23.81
N ILE A 90 -10.13 8.43 24.12
CA ILE A 90 -11.48 8.99 23.83
C ILE A 90 -11.44 9.90 22.59
N PRO A 91 -12.57 10.32 22.02
CA PRO A 91 -12.62 11.11 20.78
C PRO A 91 -11.70 12.34 20.76
N ILE A 92 -11.72 13.15 21.82
CA ILE A 92 -10.94 14.38 21.86
C ILE A 92 -9.43 14.10 21.92
N THR A 93 -9.00 13.13 22.72
CA THR A 93 -7.57 12.75 22.81
C THR A 93 -7.10 12.02 21.56
N SER A 94 -7.98 11.26 20.90
CA SER A 94 -7.70 10.64 19.59
C SER A 94 -7.48 11.70 18.51
N GLN A 95 -8.25 12.77 18.51
CA GLN A 95 -8.04 13.91 17.63
C GLN A 95 -6.70 14.61 17.87
N TRP A 96 -6.35 14.84 19.13
CA TRP A 96 -5.04 15.40 19.48
C TRP A 96 -3.90 14.46 19.06
N TYR A 97 -4.09 13.14 19.17
CA TYR A 97 -3.13 12.18 18.67
C TYR A 97 -2.97 12.27 17.14
N GLY A 98 -4.06 12.41 16.39
CA GLY A 98 -4.03 12.68 14.95
C GLY A 98 -3.21 13.93 14.64
N TYR A 99 -3.40 15.01 15.39
CA TYR A 99 -2.63 16.26 15.23
C TYR A 99 -1.15 16.10 15.61
N SER A 100 -0.83 15.31 16.62
CA SER A 100 0.55 15.04 17.00
C SER A 100 1.28 14.11 16.01
N SER A 101 0.54 13.24 15.33
CA SER A 101 1.07 12.33 14.31
C SER A 101 1.27 13.02 12.95
N PHE A 102 0.53 14.11 12.71
CA PHE A 102 0.67 14.94 11.52
C PHE A 102 0.68 16.43 11.94
N PRO A 103 1.86 16.98 12.28
CA PRO A 103 2.02 18.28 12.92
C PRO A 103 1.53 19.46 12.10
N HIS A 104 1.32 20.60 12.77
CA HIS A 104 0.71 21.80 12.19
C HIS A 104 1.45 22.32 10.94
N THR A 105 2.79 22.33 10.99
CA THR A 105 3.63 22.81 9.89
C THR A 105 3.35 22.00 8.62
N GLN A 106 3.30 20.68 8.71
CA GLN A 106 3.01 19.80 7.57
C GLN A 106 1.55 19.89 7.12
N ARG A 107 0.60 19.96 8.08
CA ARG A 107 -0.83 20.15 7.75
C ARG A 107 -1.07 21.43 6.97
N LYS A 108 -0.44 22.54 7.36
CA LYS A 108 -0.58 23.82 6.68
C LYS A 108 -0.17 23.72 5.20
N VAL A 109 0.94 23.07 4.92
CA VAL A 109 1.42 22.86 3.53
C VAL A 109 0.44 21.99 2.76
N LEU A 110 0.03 20.83 3.30
CA LEU A 110 -0.91 19.94 2.60
C LEU A 110 -2.27 20.61 2.33
N ILE A 111 -2.81 21.37 3.27
CA ILE A 111 -4.05 22.15 3.09
C ILE A 111 -3.87 23.16 1.95
N GLY A 112 -2.76 23.89 1.91
CA GLY A 112 -2.45 24.84 0.85
C GLY A 112 -2.46 24.16 -0.51
N GLU A 113 -1.69 23.09 -0.67
CA GLU A 113 -1.60 22.33 -1.92
C GLU A 113 -2.93 21.76 -2.40
N LEU A 114 -3.71 21.17 -1.52
CA LEU A 114 -4.99 20.57 -1.87
C LEU A 114 -6.09 21.61 -2.15
N ASN A 115 -6.00 22.80 -1.56
CA ASN A 115 -6.96 23.88 -1.77
C ASN A 115 -6.58 24.86 -2.90
N ASN A 116 -5.35 24.79 -3.43
CA ASN A 116 -4.92 25.60 -4.59
C ASN A 116 -5.66 25.21 -5.88
N GLU A 117 -6.16 23.98 -5.95
CA GLU A 117 -6.99 23.45 -7.02
C GLU A 117 -8.40 23.23 -6.50
N ASN A 118 -9.39 23.36 -7.39
CA ASN A 118 -10.79 23.07 -7.04
C ASN A 118 -11.10 21.61 -7.34
N TYR A 119 -10.59 20.70 -6.51
CA TYR A 119 -10.90 19.28 -6.65
C TYR A 119 -12.33 18.98 -6.19
N ASP A 120 -13.06 18.18 -6.95
CA ASP A 120 -14.34 17.63 -6.53
C ASP A 120 -14.14 16.50 -5.52
N ILE A 121 -13.16 15.64 -5.78
CA ILE A 121 -12.85 14.47 -4.97
C ILE A 121 -11.36 14.43 -4.66
N ILE A 122 -11.01 14.20 -3.40
CA ILE A 122 -9.65 13.88 -2.96
C ILE A 122 -9.66 12.48 -2.38
N VAL A 123 -8.73 11.62 -2.82
CA VAL A 123 -8.58 10.25 -2.35
C VAL A 123 -7.23 10.09 -1.66
N GLY A 124 -7.22 9.73 -0.39
CA GLY A 124 -6.01 9.35 0.34
C GLY A 124 -5.67 7.90 0.05
N VAL A 125 -4.54 7.67 -0.60
CA VAL A 125 -4.09 6.34 -0.99
C VAL A 125 -3.31 5.71 0.16
N HIS A 126 -3.85 4.69 0.78
CA HIS A 126 -3.36 4.03 1.99
C HIS A 126 -3.84 4.69 3.30
N ALA A 127 -3.89 3.90 4.38
CA ALA A 127 -4.47 4.31 5.68
C ALA A 127 -3.80 5.53 6.30
N PHE A 128 -2.46 5.64 6.23
CA PHE A 128 -1.74 6.76 6.84
C PHE A 128 -2.05 8.09 6.16
N LEU A 129 -2.13 8.11 4.83
CA LEU A 129 -2.47 9.32 4.08
C LEU A 129 -3.95 9.67 4.24
N SER A 130 -4.80 8.66 4.35
CA SER A 130 -6.22 8.84 4.68
C SER A 130 -6.41 9.47 6.07
N LEU A 131 -5.63 9.06 7.07
CA LEU A 131 -5.62 9.67 8.40
C LEU A 131 -5.13 11.14 8.36
N GLN A 132 -4.11 11.44 7.54
CA GLN A 132 -3.69 12.83 7.33
C GLN A 132 -4.83 13.68 6.75
N LEU A 133 -5.51 13.20 5.71
CA LEU A 133 -6.68 13.89 5.14
C LEU A 133 -7.81 14.02 6.14
N ALA A 134 -8.11 12.99 6.93
CA ALA A 134 -9.13 13.02 7.96
C ALA A 134 -8.87 14.13 9.00
N SER A 135 -7.61 14.29 9.43
CA SER A 135 -7.20 15.32 10.40
C SER A 135 -7.44 16.76 9.91
N ILE A 136 -7.45 16.96 8.59
CA ILE A 136 -7.63 18.28 7.96
C ILE A 136 -8.93 18.41 7.16
N ARG A 137 -9.81 17.40 7.16
CA ARG A 137 -11.03 17.37 6.34
C ARG A 137 -11.85 18.65 6.45
N HIS A 138 -12.03 19.17 7.65
CA HIS A 138 -12.79 20.40 7.95
C HIS A 138 -12.20 21.68 7.31
N ARG A 139 -10.99 21.63 6.80
CA ARG A 139 -10.28 22.76 6.14
C ARG A 139 -10.13 22.55 4.62
N LEU A 140 -10.52 21.40 4.10
CA LEU A 140 -10.47 21.09 2.67
C LEU A 140 -11.73 21.57 1.97
N LYS A 141 -11.55 22.26 0.83
CA LYS A 141 -12.64 22.77 -0.02
C LYS A 141 -13.29 21.68 -0.88
N ALA A 142 -12.62 20.56 -1.10
CA ALA A 142 -13.13 19.49 -1.93
C ALA A 142 -14.50 19.01 -1.47
N ARG A 143 -15.38 18.70 -2.42
CA ARG A 143 -16.75 18.23 -2.16
C ARG A 143 -16.74 16.90 -1.40
N ARG A 144 -15.83 15.99 -1.77
CA ARG A 144 -15.65 14.69 -1.12
C ARG A 144 -14.19 14.40 -0.83
N VAL A 145 -13.93 13.84 0.33
CA VAL A 145 -12.60 13.33 0.70
C VAL A 145 -12.76 11.88 1.16
N VAL A 146 -12.07 10.98 0.48
CA VAL A 146 -12.23 9.53 0.63
C VAL A 146 -10.92 8.90 1.04
N GLY A 147 -10.96 7.93 1.95
CA GLY A 147 -9.81 7.10 2.30
C GLY A 147 -9.84 5.77 1.55
N TRP A 148 -8.74 5.36 0.93
CA TRP A 148 -8.63 4.11 0.21
C TRP A 148 -7.62 3.18 0.86
N MET A 149 -8.12 2.09 1.46
CA MET A 149 -7.32 1.10 2.20
C MET A 149 -6.76 0.05 1.25
N HIS A 150 -5.43 -0.10 1.19
CA HIS A 150 -4.73 -1.05 0.33
C HIS A 150 -4.18 -2.28 1.07
N THR A 151 -4.52 -2.43 2.33
CA THR A 151 -4.06 -3.54 3.17
C THR A 151 -5.26 -4.10 3.93
N SER A 152 -5.28 -5.40 4.19
CA SER A 152 -6.39 -6.04 4.91
C SER A 152 -6.53 -5.51 6.34
N PHE A 153 -7.74 -5.57 6.87
CA PHE A 153 -8.05 -5.21 8.24
C PHE A 153 -7.12 -5.89 9.26
N ASN A 154 -6.92 -7.20 9.09
CA ASN A 154 -6.09 -7.98 10.00
C ASN A 154 -4.63 -7.53 9.98
N ALA A 155 -4.07 -7.25 8.82
CA ALA A 155 -2.72 -6.73 8.72
C ALA A 155 -2.59 -5.34 9.36
N PHE A 156 -3.59 -4.46 9.22
CA PHE A 156 -3.55 -3.14 9.85
C PHE A 156 -3.61 -3.18 11.38
N PHE A 157 -4.51 -3.99 11.95
CA PHE A 157 -4.88 -3.86 13.37
C PHE A 157 -4.48 -5.03 14.25
N ASN A 158 -4.21 -6.19 13.67
CA ASN A 158 -3.98 -7.42 14.43
C ASN A 158 -2.54 -7.95 14.31
N THR A 159 -1.66 -7.27 13.56
CA THR A 159 -0.24 -7.66 13.42
C THR A 159 0.60 -6.88 14.42
N PRO A 160 1.13 -7.52 15.49
CA PRO A 160 1.91 -6.84 16.53
C PRO A 160 3.11 -6.07 15.97
N GLY A 161 3.27 -4.82 16.40
CA GLY A 161 4.39 -3.97 16.01
C GLY A 161 4.29 -3.35 14.61
N PHE A 162 3.22 -3.63 13.84
CA PHE A 162 3.04 -3.13 12.48
C PHE A 162 1.86 -2.17 12.35
N TYR A 163 1.92 -1.34 11.33
CA TYR A 163 0.86 -0.41 10.89
C TYR A 163 0.14 0.31 12.03
N LEU A 164 -1.14 0.01 12.23
CA LEU A 164 -2.05 0.63 13.19
C LEU A 164 -2.38 -0.31 14.36
N TYR A 165 -1.49 -1.26 14.67
CA TYR A 165 -1.65 -2.15 15.81
C TYR A 165 -1.98 -1.35 17.09
N GLU A 166 -2.99 -1.78 17.83
CA GLU A 166 -3.53 -1.11 19.03
C GLU A 166 -4.10 0.31 18.81
N GLN A 167 -4.30 0.76 17.56
CA GLN A 167 -4.79 2.11 17.24
C GLN A 167 -6.23 2.12 16.66
N LYS A 168 -7.02 1.05 16.88
CA LYS A 168 -8.40 0.93 16.37
C LYS A 168 -9.29 2.14 16.75
N ASN A 169 -9.22 2.59 18.01
CA ASN A 169 -10.05 3.69 18.50
C ASN A 169 -9.71 5.02 17.80
N GLN A 170 -8.42 5.31 17.66
CA GLN A 170 -7.97 6.52 16.96
C GLN A 170 -8.37 6.47 15.49
N PHE A 171 -8.11 5.35 14.83
CA PHE A 171 -8.48 5.16 13.43
C PHE A 171 -9.98 5.34 13.22
N ARG A 172 -10.80 4.66 14.02
CA ARG A 172 -12.26 4.80 13.96
C ARG A 172 -12.71 6.26 14.07
N HIS A 173 -12.19 6.96 15.08
CA HIS A 173 -12.57 8.35 15.33
C HIS A 173 -12.15 9.28 14.18
N GLU A 174 -10.95 9.12 13.64
CA GLU A 174 -10.48 9.96 12.54
C GLU A 174 -11.24 9.65 11.25
N MET A 175 -11.43 8.38 10.90
CA MET A 175 -12.03 7.98 9.65
C MET A 175 -13.52 8.37 9.52
N THR A 176 -14.24 8.58 10.61
CA THR A 176 -15.61 9.13 10.58
C THR A 176 -15.69 10.57 10.04
N LYS A 177 -14.59 11.28 9.95
CA LYS A 177 -14.52 12.64 9.39
C LYS A 177 -14.46 12.65 7.87
N LEU A 178 -14.13 11.52 7.24
CA LEU A 178 -14.10 11.39 5.79
C LEU A 178 -15.51 11.15 5.24
N ASP A 179 -15.71 11.52 3.98
CA ASP A 179 -16.99 11.35 3.28
C ASP A 179 -17.19 9.90 2.77
N GLY A 180 -16.15 9.06 2.82
CA GLY A 180 -16.22 7.66 2.45
C GLY A 180 -14.91 6.94 2.71
N ILE A 181 -15.00 5.62 2.79
CA ILE A 181 -13.87 4.71 2.94
C ILE A 181 -14.01 3.62 1.89
N ILE A 182 -12.92 3.29 1.20
CA ILE A 182 -12.85 2.18 0.25
C ILE A 182 -11.94 1.11 0.84
N VAL A 183 -12.40 -0.13 0.80
CA VAL A 183 -11.65 -1.34 1.15
C VAL A 183 -11.60 -2.29 -0.05
N LEU A 184 -10.71 -3.29 -0.03
CA LEU A 184 -10.47 -4.14 -1.20
C LEU A 184 -11.39 -5.35 -1.28
N THR A 185 -12.03 -5.77 -0.18
CA THR A 185 -12.83 -6.99 -0.14
C THR A 185 -14.11 -6.81 0.69
N ASN A 186 -15.13 -7.63 0.41
CA ASN A 186 -16.32 -7.69 1.26
C ASN A 186 -15.98 -8.21 2.66
N TYR A 187 -15.00 -9.11 2.78
CA TYR A 187 -14.53 -9.59 4.08
C TYR A 187 -13.96 -8.45 4.95
N ASP A 188 -13.12 -7.59 4.36
CA ASP A 188 -12.62 -6.42 5.09
C ASP A 188 -13.77 -5.46 5.43
N ARG A 189 -14.72 -5.21 4.51
CA ARG A 189 -15.90 -4.39 4.79
C ARG A 189 -16.62 -4.86 6.05
N GLU A 190 -16.93 -6.14 6.16
CA GLU A 190 -17.62 -6.73 7.32
C GLU A 190 -16.80 -6.57 8.61
N LEU A 191 -15.46 -6.70 8.54
CA LEU A 191 -14.60 -6.45 9.70
C LEU A 191 -14.62 -4.98 10.13
N TYR A 192 -14.58 -4.03 9.19
CA TYR A 192 -14.67 -2.59 9.50
C TYR A 192 -16.03 -2.23 10.13
N GLU A 193 -17.12 -2.80 9.62
CA GLU A 193 -18.47 -2.62 10.17
C GLU A 193 -18.55 -3.17 11.60
N ARG A 194 -18.16 -4.42 11.80
CA ARG A 194 -18.28 -5.12 13.08
C ARG A 194 -17.35 -4.56 14.16
N GLU A 195 -16.08 -4.36 13.82
CA GLU A 195 -15.04 -4.01 14.80
C GLU A 195 -14.90 -2.51 15.06
N LEU A 196 -15.23 -1.68 14.07
CA LEU A 196 -15.02 -0.24 14.12
C LEU A 196 -16.31 0.57 13.97
N ASN A 197 -17.44 -0.04 13.65
CA ASN A 197 -18.68 0.65 13.28
C ASN A 197 -18.44 1.72 12.18
N LEU A 198 -17.65 1.33 11.16
CA LEU A 198 -17.39 2.10 9.96
C LEU A 198 -17.98 1.33 8.77
N PHE A 199 -18.57 2.05 7.81
CA PHE A 199 -19.32 1.47 6.69
C PHE A 199 -18.60 1.75 5.36
N PRO A 200 -17.52 1.04 5.04
CA PRO A 200 -16.78 1.24 3.81
C PRO A 200 -17.48 0.60 2.61
N ILE A 201 -17.08 1.04 1.43
CA ILE A 201 -17.45 0.42 0.15
C ILE A 201 -16.33 -0.55 -0.25
N ALA A 202 -16.69 -1.79 -0.59
CA ALA A 202 -15.74 -2.75 -1.13
C ALA A 202 -15.57 -2.54 -2.64
N ILE A 203 -14.35 -2.20 -3.06
CA ILE A 203 -13.96 -2.09 -4.47
C ILE A 203 -12.72 -2.95 -4.66
N TYR A 204 -12.88 -4.06 -5.40
CA TYR A 204 -11.79 -4.98 -5.68
C TYR A 204 -10.75 -4.35 -6.61
N ASN A 205 -9.49 -4.72 -6.41
CA ASN A 205 -8.43 -4.32 -7.33
C ASN A 205 -8.70 -4.87 -8.74
N PRO A 206 -8.51 -4.04 -9.78
CA PRO A 206 -8.62 -4.52 -11.15
C PRO A 206 -7.43 -5.42 -11.52
N LEU A 207 -7.60 -6.23 -12.57
CA LEU A 207 -6.47 -6.87 -13.21
C LEU A 207 -5.52 -5.80 -13.75
N SER A 208 -4.26 -5.90 -13.39
CA SER A 208 -3.23 -4.94 -13.76
C SER A 208 -2.25 -5.45 -14.82
N LEU A 209 -2.49 -6.66 -15.33
CA LEU A 209 -1.66 -7.34 -16.30
C LEU A 209 -2.55 -7.93 -17.40
N THR A 210 -2.09 -7.81 -18.65
CA THR A 210 -2.66 -8.56 -19.78
C THR A 210 -1.96 -9.92 -19.85
N PRO A 211 -2.68 -11.04 -19.90
CA PRO A 211 -2.07 -12.36 -20.07
C PRO A 211 -1.27 -12.44 -21.37
N GLU A 212 -0.06 -13.02 -21.34
CA GLU A 212 0.79 -13.28 -22.52
C GLU A 212 0.86 -14.79 -22.84
N GLY A 213 -0.09 -15.58 -22.37
CA GLY A 213 -0.13 -17.02 -22.56
C GLY A 213 -0.85 -17.70 -21.40
N GLU A 214 -0.90 -19.01 -21.46
CA GLU A 214 -1.55 -19.84 -20.45
C GLU A 214 -0.52 -20.71 -19.74
N GLY A 215 -0.61 -20.77 -18.41
CA GLY A 215 0.14 -21.72 -17.60
C GLY A 215 -0.29 -23.14 -17.93
N SER A 216 0.62 -24.11 -17.81
CA SER A 216 0.33 -25.51 -18.07
C SER A 216 0.84 -26.40 -16.93
N PRO A 217 0.05 -27.40 -16.48
CA PRO A 217 0.53 -28.39 -15.52
C PRO A 217 1.79 -29.13 -15.99
N ALA A 218 2.02 -29.19 -17.30
CA ALA A 218 3.18 -29.85 -17.90
C ALA A 218 4.51 -29.16 -17.63
N TYR A 219 4.52 -27.86 -17.27
CA TYR A 219 5.77 -27.14 -16.96
C TYR A 219 6.42 -27.57 -15.65
N LYS A 220 5.64 -28.15 -14.72
CA LYS A 220 6.11 -28.62 -13.42
C LYS A 220 6.91 -27.56 -12.65
N ARG A 221 6.42 -26.32 -12.72
CA ARG A 221 7.04 -25.14 -12.12
C ARG A 221 6.09 -24.45 -11.18
N PHE A 222 6.51 -24.29 -9.93
CA PHE A 222 5.92 -23.34 -8.99
C PHE A 222 6.50 -21.94 -9.23
N LEU A 223 5.66 -20.92 -9.14
CA LEU A 223 6.04 -19.53 -9.19
C LEU A 223 5.56 -18.81 -7.94
N SER A 224 6.39 -17.98 -7.35
CA SER A 224 6.00 -17.00 -6.35
C SER A 224 6.65 -15.65 -6.62
N VAL A 225 5.89 -14.57 -6.45
CA VAL A 225 6.33 -13.21 -6.83
C VAL A 225 6.15 -12.25 -5.67
N GLY A 226 7.20 -11.50 -5.33
CA GLY A 226 7.06 -10.49 -4.29
C GLY A 226 8.37 -9.87 -3.83
N ARG A 227 8.25 -8.86 -2.95
CA ARG A 227 9.40 -8.29 -2.27
C ARG A 227 9.95 -9.29 -1.23
N MET A 228 11.25 -9.53 -1.24
CA MET A 228 11.91 -10.41 -0.27
C MET A 228 12.16 -9.65 1.03
N SER A 229 11.12 -9.57 1.86
CA SER A 229 11.15 -8.93 3.18
C SER A 229 10.54 -9.84 4.23
N HIS A 230 11.20 -9.95 5.35
CA HIS A 230 11.03 -10.95 6.41
C HIS A 230 9.61 -11.18 6.93
N LEU A 231 8.69 -10.39 6.80
CA LEU A 231 7.40 -10.57 7.49
C LEU A 231 6.20 -10.59 6.54
N THR A 232 6.44 -10.50 5.22
CA THR A 232 5.31 -10.22 4.33
C THR A 232 5.02 -11.29 3.30
N LYS A 233 5.99 -12.14 2.92
CA LYS A 233 5.82 -13.08 1.80
C LYS A 233 6.12 -14.54 2.12
N GLY A 234 6.78 -14.83 3.25
CA GLY A 234 7.01 -16.21 3.70
C GLY A 234 7.84 -17.06 2.72
N PHE A 235 8.77 -16.45 1.98
CA PHE A 235 9.62 -17.20 1.03
C PHE A 235 10.51 -18.24 1.72
N ASP A 236 10.89 -17.99 2.97
CA ASP A 236 11.59 -18.94 3.82
C ASP A 236 10.73 -20.19 4.08
N ILE A 237 9.46 -20.00 4.42
CA ILE A 237 8.49 -21.09 4.60
C ILE A 237 8.26 -21.82 3.28
N LEU A 238 8.14 -21.08 2.16
CA LEU A 238 7.96 -21.66 0.84
C LEU A 238 9.14 -22.57 0.44
N ILE A 239 10.39 -22.16 0.71
CA ILE A 239 11.58 -22.96 0.42
C ILE A 239 11.59 -24.23 1.28
N GLU A 240 11.24 -24.16 2.57
CA GLU A 240 11.12 -25.35 3.44
C GLU A 240 10.04 -26.31 2.91
N ALA A 241 8.86 -25.80 2.57
CA ALA A 241 7.78 -26.60 2.01
C ALA A 241 8.18 -27.26 0.69
N PHE A 242 8.85 -26.51 -0.19
CA PHE A 242 9.35 -27.03 -1.46
C PHE A 242 10.44 -28.09 -1.23
N ALA A 243 11.31 -27.94 -0.23
CA ALA A 243 12.32 -28.94 0.10
C ALA A 243 11.71 -30.30 0.49
N ILE A 244 10.56 -30.30 1.17
CA ILE A 244 9.81 -31.50 1.50
C ILE A 244 9.18 -32.10 0.22
N PHE A 245 8.45 -31.29 -0.53
CA PHE A 245 7.76 -31.71 -1.77
C PHE A 245 8.74 -32.27 -2.81
N ALA A 246 9.90 -31.67 -2.96
CA ALA A 246 10.89 -32.03 -3.95
C ALA A 246 11.54 -33.41 -3.76
N ARG A 247 11.39 -34.03 -2.60
CA ARG A 247 11.91 -35.40 -2.30
C ARG A 247 11.28 -36.43 -3.22
N ASP A 248 9.96 -36.34 -3.41
CA ASP A 248 9.17 -37.30 -4.17
C ASP A 248 8.84 -36.79 -5.59
N ASN A 249 9.09 -35.53 -5.89
CA ASN A 249 8.73 -34.86 -7.14
C ASN A 249 9.97 -34.23 -7.80
N LYS A 250 10.85 -35.06 -8.31
CA LYS A 250 12.21 -34.66 -8.78
C LYS A 250 12.21 -33.72 -9.98
N GLU A 251 11.16 -33.71 -10.79
CA GLU A 251 11.02 -32.90 -11.99
C GLU A 251 10.48 -31.49 -11.74
N TRP A 252 9.93 -31.23 -10.56
CA TRP A 252 9.39 -29.92 -10.21
C TRP A 252 10.47 -28.92 -9.82
N THR A 253 10.27 -27.68 -10.21
CA THR A 253 11.12 -26.52 -9.87
C THR A 253 10.32 -25.44 -9.17
N LEU A 254 11.02 -24.56 -8.46
CA LEU A 254 10.43 -23.36 -7.85
C LEU A 254 11.17 -22.12 -8.38
N GLU A 255 10.41 -21.16 -8.87
CA GLU A 255 10.91 -19.85 -9.20
C GLU A 255 10.34 -18.80 -8.26
N ILE A 256 11.22 -17.98 -7.65
CA ILE A 256 10.86 -16.83 -6.84
C ILE A 256 11.33 -15.58 -7.56
N VAL A 257 10.38 -14.71 -7.97
CA VAL A 257 10.69 -13.48 -8.71
C VAL A 257 10.56 -12.26 -7.80
N GLY A 258 11.64 -11.50 -7.67
CA GLY A 258 11.65 -10.28 -6.88
C GLY A 258 13.00 -9.90 -6.32
N GLU A 259 13.00 -8.85 -5.52
CA GLU A 259 14.18 -8.33 -4.84
C GLU A 259 13.85 -7.99 -3.38
N GLY A 260 14.89 -7.91 -2.55
CA GLY A 260 14.76 -7.47 -1.17
C GLY A 260 15.91 -7.88 -0.28
N PRO A 261 15.97 -7.35 0.95
CA PRO A 261 17.11 -7.54 1.86
C PRO A 261 17.32 -8.99 2.27
N GLU A 262 16.32 -9.87 2.14
CA GLU A 262 16.42 -11.27 2.55
C GLU A 262 17.00 -12.21 1.50
N LYS A 263 17.18 -11.74 0.25
CA LYS A 263 17.73 -12.56 -0.82
C LYS A 263 18.98 -13.36 -0.40
N PRO A 264 19.97 -12.78 0.32
CA PRO A 264 21.13 -13.55 0.76
C PRO A 264 20.81 -14.68 1.74
N ALA A 265 19.83 -14.48 2.63
CA ALA A 265 19.39 -15.50 3.58
C ALA A 265 18.64 -16.64 2.87
N LEU A 266 17.77 -16.31 1.92
CA LEU A 266 17.04 -17.29 1.11
C LEU A 266 18.01 -18.14 0.25
N LEU A 267 19.04 -17.55 -0.35
CA LEU A 267 20.07 -18.29 -1.09
C LEU A 267 20.84 -19.27 -0.19
N LYS A 268 21.19 -18.88 1.04
CA LYS A 268 21.79 -19.78 2.03
C LYS A 268 20.87 -20.94 2.40
N GLN A 269 19.56 -20.68 2.52
CA GLN A 269 18.58 -21.71 2.80
C GLN A 269 18.44 -22.71 1.66
N ILE A 270 18.40 -22.23 0.41
CA ILE A 270 18.40 -23.05 -0.81
C ILE A 270 19.62 -23.99 -0.82
N ALA A 271 20.82 -23.47 -0.56
CA ALA A 271 22.06 -24.24 -0.52
C ALA A 271 22.05 -25.29 0.62
N ARG A 272 21.53 -24.90 1.81
CA ARG A 272 21.38 -25.85 2.95
C ARG A 272 20.53 -27.06 2.57
N HIS A 273 19.50 -26.88 1.75
CA HIS A 273 18.64 -27.96 1.27
C HIS A 273 19.15 -28.63 -0.01
N LYS A 274 20.29 -28.22 -0.57
CA LYS A 274 20.85 -28.73 -1.84
C LYS A 274 19.86 -28.58 -3.01
N LEU A 275 19.20 -27.44 -3.08
CA LEU A 275 18.17 -27.12 -4.07
C LEU A 275 18.60 -26.13 -5.13
N GLU A 276 19.90 -25.85 -5.28
CA GLU A 276 20.45 -24.83 -6.19
C GLU A 276 20.04 -25.07 -7.65
N ASN A 277 19.88 -26.32 -8.05
CA ASN A 277 19.42 -26.71 -9.39
C ASN A 277 17.89 -26.78 -9.53
N ARG A 278 17.16 -26.52 -8.47
CA ARG A 278 15.70 -26.71 -8.41
C ARG A 278 14.94 -25.45 -8.00
N VAL A 279 15.61 -24.54 -7.32
CA VAL A 279 15.05 -23.25 -6.88
C VAL A 279 15.83 -22.11 -7.48
N THR A 280 15.16 -21.25 -8.22
CA THR A 280 15.76 -20.07 -8.85
C THR A 280 15.18 -18.80 -8.23
N ILE A 281 16.05 -17.85 -7.88
CA ILE A 281 15.66 -16.49 -7.51
C ILE A 281 15.96 -15.56 -8.68
N SER A 282 14.90 -15.18 -9.39
CA SER A 282 14.95 -14.22 -10.50
C SER A 282 14.80 -12.78 -10.01
N PRO A 283 15.50 -11.81 -10.59
CA PRO A 283 15.38 -10.41 -10.21
C PRO A 283 13.99 -9.86 -10.52
N PHE A 284 13.70 -8.67 -9.99
CA PHE A 284 12.52 -7.92 -10.39
C PHE A 284 12.46 -7.71 -11.90
N THR A 285 11.28 -7.90 -12.47
CA THR A 285 11.03 -7.72 -13.91
C THR A 285 9.76 -6.92 -14.16
N ARG A 286 9.75 -6.13 -15.24
CA ARG A 286 8.53 -5.48 -15.74
C ARG A 286 7.69 -6.43 -16.61
N GLN A 287 8.25 -7.55 -17.07
CA GLN A 287 7.58 -8.55 -17.92
C GLN A 287 7.15 -9.78 -17.11
N ILE A 288 6.52 -9.56 -15.97
CA ILE A 288 6.12 -10.63 -15.04
C ILE A 288 5.12 -11.60 -15.66
N GLN A 289 4.34 -11.18 -16.68
CA GLN A 289 3.38 -12.03 -17.39
C GLN A 289 4.03 -13.26 -18.03
N LYS A 290 5.29 -13.15 -18.49
CA LYS A 290 6.04 -14.28 -19.05
C LYS A 290 6.31 -15.37 -18.01
N HIS A 291 6.60 -14.95 -16.77
CA HIS A 291 6.80 -15.90 -15.65
C HIS A 291 5.48 -16.59 -15.30
N TYR A 292 4.36 -15.85 -15.25
CA TYR A 292 3.03 -16.46 -15.04
C TYR A 292 2.68 -17.46 -16.15
N ALA A 293 2.92 -17.11 -17.43
CA ALA A 293 2.64 -17.99 -18.57
C ALA A 293 3.50 -19.26 -18.59
N SER A 294 4.66 -19.25 -17.94
CA SER A 294 5.59 -20.40 -17.87
C SER A 294 5.48 -21.19 -16.56
N ALA A 295 4.50 -20.93 -15.72
CA ALA A 295 4.29 -21.62 -14.46
C ALA A 295 3.11 -22.59 -14.50
N SER A 296 3.19 -23.67 -13.72
CA SER A 296 2.08 -24.59 -13.52
C SER A 296 1.20 -24.16 -12.35
N VAL A 297 1.82 -23.63 -11.30
CA VAL A 297 1.13 -23.24 -10.05
C VAL A 297 1.75 -21.96 -9.55
N TYR A 298 0.90 -21.00 -9.19
CA TYR A 298 1.29 -19.79 -8.50
C TYR A 298 1.05 -19.94 -6.99
N ILE A 299 2.04 -19.60 -6.18
CA ILE A 299 1.98 -19.66 -4.71
C ILE A 299 2.07 -18.24 -4.15
N LEU A 300 1.09 -17.90 -3.31
CA LEU A 300 0.98 -16.62 -2.59
C LEU A 300 1.44 -16.76 -1.14
#